data_deac7872194c2bb1c215f63a251e7673
#
_entry.id   deac7872194c2bb1c215f63a251e7673
#
_cell.length_a   1.000
_cell.length_b   1.000
_cell.length_c   1.000
_cell.angle_alpha   90.00
_cell.angle_beta   90.00
_cell.angle_gamma   90.00
#
_symmetry.space_group_name_H-M   'P 1'
#
loop_
_entity.id
_entity.type
_entity.pdbx_description
1 polymer ?
#
loop_
_entity_poly.entity_id
_entity_poly.type
_entity_poly.pdbx_seq_one_letter_code
_entity_poly.pdbx_strand_id
1 'polypeptide(L)'
;MYGGIIIKIFNNMSQKVNKDIEVLTDFEHIIKRPTMYVGSVKKSEENIPIIGDGFIKSVTKEHSVGMYKLFDEVFANSVDEAKRMTKPMKSITVEIDPSSNMVSIIDSGDGFTNGSSINKKSKKSNIETAVSMLRAGSNFDNDNISESIVGTNGMGVSLVNALSTFFEIETTNSTETYKQSWKNFKSSNPEISKKSKSSQTGTRVSFIPNSSIFDNSKWDYATIKSYLCLKKRILETEEKTSSIKINFIWNSKSEVIESELKPDWSTKTNIGELLIWEKKPDSGTFSFVNSALCTGIHQKIVQDGINIELDDTLGHHFYETLLILNLPPSIVRFGDQNKTKFVSKREEVEPTIIRHFSSALGKFFKSDVYKSIKKAVDARKKETELKKIRREKKGIKIKNSNKYFPPTSSRGDILFIVEGLSAMGSILQKRDPKKEGVYALKGKIKNARSLSDLSETREILELMQILNLDPEGQHLVCPFDKIVIATDPDPDGAHITSLLINLFYTWFPWMVKQNRIHFLEIPLITTGDRNKKYFYTMDEYKKSPSRDRTNIRYLKGLGSLSIDDWDYVMKNKRIVAIKEDAKAKKNLDMAFGKLAIERKKWLGS
;
A
#
# COMPACT_ATOMS: atom_id res chain seq x y z
N MET A 1 37.93 -49.79 -17.71
CA MET A 1 38.48 -48.73 -16.83
C MET A 1 37.42 -47.94 -16.06
N TYR A 2 36.16 -48.35 -16.03
CA TYR A 2 35.09 -47.64 -15.31
C TYR A 2 34.65 -48.27 -13.96
N GLY A 3 35.12 -49.49 -13.65
CA GLY A 3 34.71 -50.16 -12.40
C GLY A 3 35.49 -49.71 -11.14
N GLY A 4 36.70 -49.15 -11.30
CA GLY A 4 37.55 -48.77 -10.15
C GLY A 4 37.24 -47.40 -9.54
N ILE A 5 36.51 -46.53 -10.28
CA ILE A 5 36.17 -45.18 -9.80
C ILE A 5 34.88 -45.23 -8.96
N ILE A 6 33.90 -46.05 -9.34
CA ILE A 6 32.64 -46.20 -8.62
C ILE A 6 32.87 -46.83 -7.23
N ILE A 7 33.76 -47.81 -7.13
CA ILE A 7 34.10 -48.44 -5.82
C ILE A 7 34.86 -47.48 -4.89
N LYS A 8 35.68 -46.55 -5.44
CA LYS A 8 36.33 -45.51 -4.62
C LYS A 8 35.34 -44.43 -4.15
N ILE A 9 34.32 -44.13 -4.92
CA ILE A 9 33.29 -43.17 -4.51
C ILE A 9 32.38 -43.79 -3.43
N PHE A 10 31.99 -45.04 -3.57
CA PHE A 10 31.21 -45.76 -2.54
C PHE A 10 31.99 -46.01 -1.24
N ASN A 11 33.29 -46.33 -1.31
CA ASN A 11 34.13 -46.47 -0.11
C ASN A 11 34.42 -45.14 0.58
N ASN A 12 34.48 -44.00 -0.14
CA ASN A 12 34.57 -42.68 0.48
C ASN A 12 33.21 -42.16 1.04
N MET A 13 32.08 -42.69 0.59
CA MET A 13 30.77 -42.40 1.19
C MET A 13 30.51 -43.26 2.44
N SER A 14 31.04 -44.47 2.52
CA SER A 14 30.87 -45.36 3.69
C SER A 14 31.77 -45.03 4.88
N GLN A 15 32.82 -44.20 4.71
CA GLN A 15 33.67 -43.75 5.83
C GLN A 15 33.17 -42.46 6.52
N LYS A 16 31.99 -41.91 6.14
CA LYS A 16 31.41 -40.70 6.76
C LYS A 16 30.18 -40.93 7.63
N VAL A 17 29.79 -42.15 7.90
CA VAL A 17 28.58 -42.44 8.68
C VAL A 17 28.90 -43.46 9.79
N ASN A 18 29.64 -43.04 10.79
CA ASN A 18 29.56 -43.54 12.16
C ASN A 18 29.92 -42.39 13.11
N LYS A 19 29.08 -41.35 13.12
CA LYS A 19 29.03 -40.51 14.31
C LYS A 19 27.96 -41.14 15.20
N ASP A 20 28.37 -41.53 16.38
CA ASP A 20 27.45 -41.94 17.43
C ASP A 20 26.32 -40.92 17.56
N ILE A 21 25.10 -41.42 17.78
CA ILE A 21 23.97 -40.55 18.01
C ILE A 21 24.22 -39.79 19.31
N GLU A 22 24.47 -38.49 19.21
CA GLU A 22 24.71 -37.63 20.35
C GLU A 22 23.35 -37.24 20.97
N VAL A 23 23.16 -37.55 22.24
CA VAL A 23 21.99 -37.11 23.02
C VAL A 23 22.39 -35.86 23.77
N LEU A 24 21.75 -34.75 23.43
CA LEU A 24 21.96 -33.43 24.03
C LEU A 24 20.96 -33.19 25.16
N THR A 25 21.42 -32.58 26.22
CA THR A 25 20.50 -31.93 27.17
C THR A 25 19.80 -30.71 26.51
N ASP A 26 18.69 -30.25 27.05
CA ASP A 26 17.99 -29.08 26.56
C ASP A 26 18.91 -27.85 26.39
N PHE A 27 19.79 -27.61 27.36
CA PHE A 27 20.75 -26.50 27.33
C PHE A 27 21.83 -26.66 26.26
N GLU A 28 22.41 -27.85 26.12
CA GLU A 28 23.40 -28.14 25.05
C GLU A 28 22.75 -27.96 23.68
N HIS A 29 21.49 -28.36 23.52
CA HIS A 29 20.77 -28.14 22.27
C HIS A 29 20.53 -26.65 21.99
N ILE A 30 20.16 -25.85 22.99
CA ILE A 30 19.97 -24.40 22.84
C ILE A 30 21.28 -23.75 22.37
N ILE A 31 22.43 -24.12 22.99
CA ILE A 31 23.75 -23.55 22.65
C ILE A 31 24.18 -23.97 21.25
N LYS A 32 23.97 -25.24 20.88
CA LYS A 32 24.34 -25.76 19.55
C LYS A 32 23.41 -25.25 18.44
N ARG A 33 22.16 -24.93 18.75
CA ARG A 33 21.11 -24.53 17.79
C ARG A 33 20.33 -23.31 18.26
N PRO A 34 20.98 -22.20 18.64
CA PRO A 34 20.30 -21.03 19.22
C PRO A 34 19.30 -20.40 18.28
N THR A 35 19.54 -20.43 16.97
CA THR A 35 18.65 -19.86 15.93
C THR A 35 17.25 -20.46 15.91
N MET A 36 17.08 -21.70 16.39
CA MET A 36 15.74 -22.33 16.52
C MET A 36 14.88 -21.68 17.59
N TYR A 37 15.50 -21.04 18.60
CA TYR A 37 14.82 -20.51 19.78
C TYR A 37 14.71 -19.00 19.77
N VAL A 38 15.73 -18.28 19.29
CA VAL A 38 15.83 -16.82 19.38
C VAL A 38 15.97 -16.12 18.01
N GLY A 39 15.99 -16.86 16.90
CA GLY A 39 16.22 -16.33 15.56
C GLY A 39 17.69 -16.12 15.26
N SER A 40 17.99 -15.23 14.30
CA SER A 40 19.38 -14.99 13.86
C SER A 40 20.22 -14.49 15.01
N VAL A 41 21.31 -15.22 15.31
CA VAL A 41 22.29 -14.82 16.33
C VAL A 41 23.44 -14.02 15.72
N LYS A 42 23.67 -14.17 14.40
CA LYS A 42 24.63 -13.34 13.67
C LYS A 42 24.04 -12.00 13.35
N LYS A 43 24.89 -11.00 13.21
CA LYS A 43 24.47 -9.71 12.67
C LYS A 43 24.04 -9.86 11.23
N SER A 44 22.93 -9.28 10.89
CA SER A 44 22.40 -9.14 9.54
C SER A 44 21.80 -7.75 9.38
N GLU A 45 21.71 -7.27 8.15
CA GLU A 45 20.96 -6.06 7.85
C GLU A 45 19.48 -6.31 8.09
N GLU A 46 18.92 -5.62 9.06
CA GLU A 46 17.51 -5.72 9.44
C GLU A 46 16.83 -4.35 9.42
N ASN A 47 15.57 -4.34 9.02
CA ASN A 47 14.73 -3.15 9.10
C ASN A 47 14.13 -3.06 10.48
N ILE A 48 14.65 -2.16 11.30
CA ILE A 48 14.21 -1.97 12.68
C ILE A 48 13.39 -0.70 12.84
N PRO A 49 12.35 -0.71 13.71
CA PRO A 49 11.59 0.48 14.04
C PRO A 49 12.41 1.42 14.92
N ILE A 50 12.67 2.63 14.42
CA ILE A 50 13.31 3.71 15.19
C ILE A 50 12.32 4.88 15.28
N ILE A 51 12.06 5.36 16.50
CA ILE A 51 11.23 6.54 16.71
C ILE A 51 12.05 7.81 16.47
N GLY A 52 11.51 8.71 15.67
CA GLY A 52 12.09 10.02 15.42
C GLY A 52 11.05 10.95 14.82
N ASP A 53 11.08 12.22 15.24
CA ASP A 53 10.17 13.27 14.73
C ASP A 53 8.68 12.97 14.93
N GLY A 54 8.34 12.13 15.91
CA GLY A 54 6.95 11.75 16.25
C GLY A 54 6.37 10.61 15.41
N PHE A 55 7.15 9.95 14.56
CA PHE A 55 6.70 8.79 13.78
C PHE A 55 7.74 7.65 13.82
N ILE A 56 7.39 6.50 13.24
CA ILE A 56 8.26 5.33 13.21
C ILE A 56 9.00 5.31 11.87
N LYS A 57 10.34 5.35 11.94
CA LYS A 57 11.24 5.17 10.80
C LYS A 57 11.60 3.68 10.67
N SER A 58 11.64 3.19 9.45
CA SER A 58 12.19 1.87 9.11
C SER A 58 13.65 2.04 8.75
N VAL A 59 14.56 1.72 9.68
CA VAL A 59 15.98 1.96 9.51
C VAL A 59 16.71 0.63 9.33
N THR A 60 17.43 0.50 8.22
CA THR A 60 18.30 -0.68 8.00
C THR A 60 19.57 -0.54 8.84
N LYS A 61 19.79 -1.49 9.73
CA LYS A 61 21.00 -1.56 10.58
C LYS A 61 21.50 -2.99 10.69
N GLU A 62 22.81 -3.15 10.90
CA GLU A 62 23.35 -4.41 11.38
C GLU A 62 22.78 -4.72 12.77
N HIS A 63 22.09 -5.83 12.88
CA HIS A 63 21.31 -6.17 14.06
C HIS A 63 21.35 -7.69 14.32
N SER A 64 21.53 -8.09 15.58
CA SER A 64 21.37 -9.46 16.01
C SER A 64 19.99 -9.67 16.62
N VAL A 65 19.05 -10.17 15.82
CA VAL A 65 17.65 -10.41 16.24
C VAL A 65 17.59 -11.22 17.53
N GLY A 66 18.41 -12.28 17.60
CA GLY A 66 18.45 -13.17 18.77
C GLY A 66 18.92 -12.50 20.04
N MET A 67 19.86 -11.55 19.96
CA MET A 67 20.31 -10.82 21.15
C MET A 67 19.19 -9.93 21.70
N TYR A 68 18.52 -9.18 20.82
CA TYR A 68 17.39 -8.33 21.24
C TYR A 68 16.19 -9.14 21.70
N LYS A 69 16.05 -10.39 21.21
CA LYS A 69 15.01 -11.30 21.71
C LYS A 69 15.23 -11.68 23.17
N LEU A 70 16.47 -11.82 23.65
CA LEU A 70 16.75 -12.04 25.06
C LEU A 70 16.22 -10.89 25.92
N PHE A 71 16.42 -9.65 25.46
CA PHE A 71 15.88 -8.47 26.13
C PHE A 71 14.35 -8.50 26.17
N ASP A 72 13.70 -8.79 25.03
CA ASP A 72 12.24 -8.86 24.94
C ASP A 72 11.64 -9.90 25.87
N GLU A 73 12.26 -11.07 26.01
CA GLU A 73 11.77 -12.15 26.90
C GLU A 73 11.77 -11.73 28.38
N VAL A 74 12.82 -11.04 28.83
CA VAL A 74 12.85 -10.56 30.25
C VAL A 74 11.86 -9.42 30.45
N PHE A 75 11.79 -8.46 29.50
CA PHE A 75 10.84 -7.35 29.60
C PHE A 75 9.38 -7.84 29.58
N ALA A 76 9.08 -8.82 28.73
CA ALA A 76 7.75 -9.42 28.63
C ALA A 76 7.32 -10.09 29.95
N ASN A 77 8.25 -10.75 30.67
CA ASN A 77 7.93 -11.35 31.97
C ASN A 77 7.52 -10.29 32.99
N SER A 78 8.16 -9.13 33.03
CA SER A 78 7.75 -8.02 33.91
C SER A 78 6.36 -7.45 33.53
N VAL A 79 6.03 -7.41 32.23
CA VAL A 79 4.70 -7.02 31.77
C VAL A 79 3.64 -8.06 32.13
N ASP A 80 3.95 -9.35 31.98
CA ASP A 80 3.04 -10.44 32.34
C ASP A 80 2.77 -10.45 33.85
N GLU A 81 3.77 -10.14 34.68
CA GLU A 81 3.59 -9.96 36.12
C GLU A 81 2.63 -8.81 36.42
N ALA A 82 2.82 -7.65 35.76
CA ALA A 82 1.93 -6.50 35.94
C ALA A 82 0.46 -6.83 35.61
N LYS A 83 0.21 -7.68 34.63
CA LYS A 83 -1.15 -8.11 34.24
C LYS A 83 -1.78 -9.05 35.30
N ARG A 84 -0.96 -9.83 36.01
CA ARG A 84 -1.42 -10.76 37.07
C ARG A 84 -1.69 -10.07 38.41
N MET A 85 -0.98 -8.97 38.67
CA MET A 85 -1.11 -8.25 39.94
C MET A 85 -2.54 -7.74 40.16
N THR A 86 -2.97 -7.75 41.41
CA THR A 86 -4.24 -7.13 41.82
C THR A 86 -4.12 -5.61 41.99
N LYS A 87 -2.90 -5.14 42.33
CA LYS A 87 -2.58 -3.71 42.44
C LYS A 87 -1.73 -3.30 41.25
N PRO A 88 -1.95 -2.12 40.66
CA PRO A 88 -1.12 -1.66 39.52
C PRO A 88 0.38 -1.63 39.83
N MET A 89 1.17 -2.21 38.98
CA MET A 89 2.64 -2.10 39.03
C MET A 89 3.06 -0.65 38.83
N LYS A 90 4.04 -0.17 39.62
CA LYS A 90 4.49 1.23 39.57
C LYS A 90 5.47 1.49 38.42
N SER A 91 6.45 0.61 38.26
CA SER A 91 7.52 0.85 37.28
C SER A 91 8.21 -0.42 36.82
N ILE A 92 8.77 -0.33 35.63
CA ILE A 92 9.80 -1.24 35.10
C ILE A 92 11.02 -0.37 34.82
N THR A 93 12.17 -0.74 35.38
CA THR A 93 13.44 -0.05 35.15
C THR A 93 14.34 -0.93 34.29
N VAL A 94 14.91 -0.36 33.24
CA VAL A 94 15.87 -1.01 32.35
C VAL A 94 17.21 -0.31 32.53
N GLU A 95 18.23 -1.04 32.96
CA GLU A 95 19.59 -0.57 33.12
C GLU A 95 20.50 -1.25 32.13
N ILE A 96 21.29 -0.50 31.36
CA ILE A 96 22.27 -1.04 30.42
C ILE A 96 23.62 -0.39 30.65
N ASP A 97 24.62 -1.23 30.92
CA ASP A 97 26.03 -0.84 30.90
C ASP A 97 26.65 -1.25 29.55
N PRO A 98 26.88 -0.31 28.63
CA PRO A 98 27.44 -0.63 27.32
C PRO A 98 28.91 -1.11 27.39
N SER A 99 29.63 -0.87 28.48
CA SER A 99 31.00 -1.30 28.66
C SER A 99 31.11 -2.81 28.89
N SER A 100 30.31 -3.33 29.80
CA SER A 100 30.22 -4.78 30.10
C SER A 100 29.19 -5.50 29.20
N ASN A 101 28.38 -4.79 28.46
CA ASN A 101 27.23 -5.30 27.71
C ASN A 101 26.13 -5.92 28.62
N MET A 102 26.11 -5.56 29.89
CA MET A 102 25.15 -6.05 30.87
C MET A 102 23.82 -5.30 30.76
N VAL A 103 22.75 -6.07 30.83
CA VAL A 103 21.36 -5.56 30.97
C VAL A 103 20.80 -6.01 32.28
N SER A 104 20.12 -5.11 32.99
CA SER A 104 19.26 -5.43 34.13
C SER A 104 17.85 -4.91 33.89
N ILE A 105 16.86 -5.75 34.05
CA ILE A 105 15.45 -5.37 34.00
C ILE A 105 14.86 -5.62 35.39
N ILE A 106 14.24 -4.57 35.95
CA ILE A 106 13.77 -4.51 37.32
C ILE A 106 12.31 -4.11 37.30
N ASP A 107 11.43 -4.93 37.82
CA ASP A 107 10.03 -4.58 38.03
C ASP A 107 9.71 -4.32 39.52
N SER A 108 8.65 -3.57 39.74
CA SER A 108 8.07 -3.34 41.08
C SER A 108 6.88 -4.25 41.33
N GLY A 109 6.98 -5.51 40.92
CA GLY A 109 5.97 -6.55 41.09
C GLY A 109 5.90 -7.10 42.49
N ASP A 110 5.12 -8.18 42.66
CA ASP A 110 4.96 -8.83 43.96
C ASP A 110 6.11 -9.80 44.31
N GLY A 111 7.02 -10.03 43.32
CA GLY A 111 8.10 -11.00 43.43
C GLY A 111 7.62 -12.47 43.32
N PHE A 112 8.56 -13.40 43.30
CA PHE A 112 8.22 -14.82 43.19
C PHE A 112 7.63 -15.37 44.46
N THR A 113 6.34 -15.68 44.46
CA THR A 113 5.70 -16.37 45.59
C THR A 113 6.18 -17.83 45.66
N ASN A 114 6.60 -18.32 46.83
CA ASN A 114 7.18 -19.65 47.00
C ASN A 114 8.42 -19.95 46.11
N GLY A 115 9.18 -18.92 45.76
CA GLY A 115 10.33 -19.04 44.86
C GLY A 115 11.44 -19.94 45.41
N SER A 116 11.72 -19.85 46.72
CA SER A 116 12.73 -20.69 47.45
C SER A 116 12.28 -22.12 47.69
N SER A 117 10.97 -22.41 47.59
CA SER A 117 10.44 -23.77 47.86
C SER A 117 10.97 -24.79 46.85
N ILE A 118 11.27 -25.99 47.33
CA ILE A 118 11.82 -27.07 46.50
C ILE A 118 10.72 -27.68 45.62
N ASN A 119 10.92 -27.65 44.35
CA ASN A 119 10.05 -28.27 43.34
C ASN A 119 10.13 -29.81 43.46
N LYS A 120 9.01 -30.47 43.51
CA LYS A 120 8.92 -31.93 43.71
C LYS A 120 9.56 -32.72 42.54
N LYS A 121 9.47 -32.23 41.32
CA LYS A 121 10.00 -32.91 40.12
C LYS A 121 11.48 -32.62 39.92
N SER A 122 11.89 -31.36 39.90
CA SER A 122 13.26 -30.95 39.61
C SER A 122 14.23 -31.12 40.76
N LYS A 123 13.74 -31.22 42.02
CA LYS A 123 14.52 -31.20 43.26
C LYS A 123 15.37 -29.94 43.47
N LYS A 124 15.05 -28.89 42.74
CA LYS A 124 15.63 -27.54 42.80
C LYS A 124 14.59 -26.55 43.34
N SER A 125 15.02 -25.34 43.70
CA SER A 125 14.04 -24.30 44.03
C SER A 125 13.11 -24.02 42.84
N ASN A 126 11.90 -23.47 43.09
CA ASN A 126 10.98 -23.11 42.02
C ASN A 126 11.60 -22.06 41.08
N ILE A 127 12.36 -21.08 41.61
CA ILE A 127 13.07 -20.08 40.82
C ILE A 127 14.14 -20.76 39.96
N GLU A 128 15.02 -21.59 40.56
CA GLU A 128 16.05 -22.29 39.80
C GLU A 128 15.41 -23.16 38.71
N THR A 129 14.30 -23.82 39.00
CA THR A 129 13.57 -24.63 38.04
C THR A 129 13.07 -23.74 36.86
N ALA A 130 12.47 -22.57 37.13
CA ALA A 130 11.92 -21.68 36.15
C ALA A 130 13.00 -21.09 35.19
N VAL A 131 14.22 -20.82 35.72
CA VAL A 131 15.27 -20.16 34.94
C VAL A 131 16.30 -21.13 34.34
N SER A 132 16.25 -22.42 34.74
CA SER A 132 17.22 -23.43 34.27
C SER A 132 16.60 -24.67 33.64
N MET A 133 15.29 -24.70 33.42
CA MET A 133 14.63 -25.82 32.73
C MET A 133 13.67 -25.29 31.66
N LEU A 134 13.68 -25.94 30.50
CA LEU A 134 12.68 -25.68 29.49
C LEU A 134 11.33 -26.23 29.92
N ARG A 135 10.26 -25.58 29.43
CA ARG A 135 8.87 -25.98 29.74
C ARG A 135 8.55 -25.95 31.25
N ALA A 136 9.21 -25.03 31.97
CA ALA A 136 8.92 -24.73 33.36
C ALA A 136 8.23 -23.35 33.42
N GLY A 137 6.98 -23.31 33.90
CA GLY A 137 6.21 -22.08 33.97
C GLY A 137 4.86 -22.30 34.66
N SER A 138 4.18 -21.22 34.98
CA SER A 138 2.86 -21.22 35.61
C SER A 138 1.70 -21.05 34.64
N ASN A 139 1.93 -20.90 33.36
CA ASN A 139 0.92 -20.47 32.36
C ASN A 139 0.60 -21.58 31.34
N PHE A 140 0.53 -22.84 31.76
CA PHE A 140 0.23 -23.94 30.86
C PHE A 140 -1.27 -24.22 30.66
N ASP A 141 -2.14 -23.74 31.57
CA ASP A 141 -3.59 -23.92 31.46
C ASP A 141 -4.21 -22.76 30.68
N ASN A 142 -4.42 -22.97 29.38
CA ASN A 142 -5.00 -21.97 28.46
C ASN A 142 -6.48 -21.65 28.79
N ASP A 143 -7.21 -22.53 29.48
CA ASP A 143 -8.65 -22.38 29.73
C ASP A 143 -8.98 -21.32 30.79
N ASN A 144 -8.01 -20.92 31.60
CA ASN A 144 -8.17 -19.92 32.66
C ASN A 144 -7.46 -18.59 32.40
N ILE A 145 -6.82 -18.43 31.23
CA ILE A 145 -6.11 -17.20 30.88
C ILE A 145 -7.08 -16.26 30.16
N SER A 146 -7.73 -15.38 30.92
CA SER A 146 -8.64 -14.34 30.35
C SER A 146 -7.91 -13.16 29.73
N GLU A 147 -6.59 -13.09 29.77
CA GLU A 147 -5.78 -11.92 29.42
C GLU A 147 -4.72 -12.21 28.35
N SER A 148 -4.30 -11.18 27.64
CA SER A 148 -3.26 -11.23 26.58
C SER A 148 -1.84 -11.42 27.14
N ILE A 149 -1.59 -12.58 27.80
CA ILE A 149 -0.28 -12.95 28.36
C ILE A 149 0.66 -13.39 27.23
N VAL A 150 1.91 -12.93 27.28
CA VAL A 150 2.93 -13.21 26.26
C VAL A 150 3.70 -14.51 26.52
N GLY A 151 4.02 -14.79 27.78
CA GLY A 151 4.84 -15.95 28.21
C GLY A 151 4.04 -17.23 28.40
N THR A 152 3.67 -17.91 27.31
CA THR A 152 2.86 -19.15 27.37
C THR A 152 3.68 -20.45 27.27
N ASN A 153 4.92 -20.40 26.80
CA ASN A 153 5.70 -21.60 26.48
C ASN A 153 6.66 -22.07 27.59
N GLY A 154 6.82 -21.28 28.68
CA GLY A 154 7.72 -21.61 29.78
C GLY A 154 9.19 -21.78 29.38
N MET A 155 9.66 -21.00 28.40
CA MET A 155 11.02 -21.13 27.86
C MET A 155 11.82 -19.82 27.88
N GLY A 156 11.17 -18.66 27.89
CA GLY A 156 11.81 -17.37 27.64
C GLY A 156 13.02 -17.07 28.51
N VAL A 157 12.84 -17.06 29.84
CA VAL A 157 13.92 -16.75 30.79
C VAL A 157 15.02 -17.82 30.82
N SER A 158 14.69 -19.09 30.59
CA SER A 158 15.67 -20.20 30.50
C SER A 158 16.57 -20.01 29.27
N LEU A 159 16.04 -19.50 28.14
CA LEU A 159 16.85 -19.16 26.96
C LEU A 159 17.80 -17.99 27.26
N VAL A 160 17.37 -16.99 28.03
CA VAL A 160 18.25 -15.88 28.43
C VAL A 160 19.41 -16.39 29.25
N ASN A 161 19.16 -17.24 30.25
CA ASN A 161 20.21 -17.89 31.05
C ASN A 161 21.15 -18.73 30.16
N ALA A 162 20.57 -19.57 29.29
CA ALA A 162 21.30 -20.46 28.39
C ALA A 162 22.25 -19.73 27.43
N LEU A 163 21.86 -18.58 26.93
CA LEU A 163 22.59 -17.84 25.89
C LEU A 163 23.39 -16.65 26.45
N SER A 164 23.61 -16.62 27.80
CA SER A 164 24.36 -15.59 28.50
C SER A 164 25.63 -16.16 29.15
N THR A 165 26.69 -15.37 29.22
CA THR A 165 27.91 -15.70 29.99
C THR A 165 27.70 -15.44 31.46
N PHE A 166 26.83 -14.51 31.80
CA PHE A 166 26.39 -14.21 33.16
C PHE A 166 24.87 -14.02 33.16
N PHE A 167 24.21 -14.64 34.14
CA PHE A 167 22.78 -14.44 34.42
C PHE A 167 22.59 -14.39 35.93
N GLU A 168 21.74 -13.49 36.40
CA GLU A 168 21.39 -13.36 37.82
C GLU A 168 19.92 -13.01 37.96
N ILE A 169 19.27 -13.65 38.91
CA ILE A 169 17.93 -13.27 39.35
C ILE A 169 17.95 -12.94 40.85
N GLU A 170 17.36 -11.78 41.16
CA GLU A 170 17.07 -11.35 42.52
C GLU A 170 15.58 -11.02 42.62
N THR A 171 14.87 -11.64 43.50
CA THR A 171 13.45 -11.39 43.68
C THR A 171 13.09 -11.25 45.17
N THR A 172 12.30 -10.22 45.48
CA THR A 172 11.84 -9.94 46.84
C THR A 172 10.32 -10.02 46.85
N ASN A 173 9.78 -10.94 47.60
CA ASN A 173 8.34 -11.06 47.84
C ASN A 173 7.93 -10.46 49.22
N SER A 174 6.77 -10.79 49.72
CA SER A 174 6.28 -10.28 51.00
C SER A 174 7.09 -10.78 52.21
N THR A 175 7.85 -11.85 52.09
CA THR A 175 8.49 -12.56 53.22
C THR A 175 10.01 -12.65 53.12
N GLU A 176 10.53 -12.82 51.90
CA GLU A 176 11.94 -13.13 51.68
C GLU A 176 12.50 -12.43 50.45
N THR A 177 13.83 -12.34 50.40
CA THR A 177 14.61 -12.02 49.21
C THR A 177 15.41 -13.26 48.83
N TYR A 178 15.28 -13.65 47.57
CA TYR A 178 16.04 -14.76 46.96
C TYR A 178 16.96 -14.19 45.90
N LYS A 179 18.25 -14.60 45.92
CA LYS A 179 19.24 -14.20 44.90
C LYS A 179 20.05 -15.42 44.47
N GLN A 180 20.22 -15.58 43.17
CA GLN A 180 21.05 -16.64 42.59
C GLN A 180 21.65 -16.20 41.24
N SER A 181 22.89 -16.63 40.97
CA SER A 181 23.58 -16.31 39.73
C SER A 181 24.08 -17.54 39.00
N TRP A 182 24.28 -17.38 37.68
CA TRP A 182 24.86 -18.39 36.79
C TRP A 182 26.03 -17.79 36.01
N LYS A 183 27.16 -18.51 35.96
CA LYS A 183 28.28 -18.17 35.10
C LYS A 183 28.54 -19.33 34.17
N ASN A 184 28.38 -19.14 32.87
CA ASN A 184 28.46 -20.18 31.85
C ASN A 184 27.70 -21.46 32.28
N PHE A 185 26.45 -21.32 32.69
CA PHE A 185 25.50 -22.35 33.19
C PHE A 185 25.79 -22.97 34.56
N LYS A 186 26.86 -22.62 35.21
CA LYS A 186 27.11 -23.09 36.57
C LYS A 186 26.42 -22.17 37.55
N SER A 187 25.39 -22.69 38.23
CA SER A 187 24.68 -21.97 39.28
C SER A 187 25.54 -21.77 40.52
N SER A 188 25.42 -20.60 41.15
CA SER A 188 25.83 -20.42 42.55
C SER A 188 24.84 -21.11 43.48
N ASN A 189 25.21 -21.23 44.73
CA ASN A 189 24.20 -21.51 45.76
C ASN A 189 23.25 -20.30 45.89
N PRO A 190 21.95 -20.52 46.11
CA PRO A 190 21.04 -19.43 46.35
C PRO A 190 21.30 -18.75 47.68
N GLU A 191 21.22 -17.42 47.69
CA GLU A 191 21.24 -16.59 48.88
C GLU A 191 19.78 -16.25 49.25
N ILE A 192 19.35 -16.69 50.40
CA ILE A 192 17.96 -16.46 50.90
C ILE A 192 18.04 -15.68 52.20
N SER A 193 17.34 -14.55 52.26
CA SER A 193 17.26 -13.73 53.44
C SER A 193 15.82 -13.30 53.74
N LYS A 194 15.50 -13.04 54.99
CA LYS A 194 14.18 -12.43 55.34
C LYS A 194 14.09 -11.05 54.73
N LYS A 195 12.90 -10.72 54.23
CA LYS A 195 12.64 -9.39 53.68
C LYS A 195 12.92 -8.31 54.71
N SER A 196 13.74 -7.33 54.37
CA SER A 196 13.93 -6.12 55.18
C SER A 196 12.67 -5.24 55.11
N LYS A 197 12.37 -4.52 56.21
CA LYS A 197 11.26 -3.56 56.22
C LYS A 197 11.39 -2.43 55.19
N SER A 198 12.63 -2.11 54.79
CA SER A 198 12.92 -1.08 53.78
C SER A 198 12.93 -1.61 52.35
N SER A 199 12.96 -2.93 52.15
CA SER A 199 13.00 -3.52 50.81
C SER A 199 11.63 -3.46 50.15
N GLN A 200 11.60 -3.02 48.90
CA GLN A 200 10.43 -3.10 48.03
C GLN A 200 10.31 -4.51 47.43
N THR A 201 9.08 -4.93 47.13
CA THR A 201 8.85 -6.16 46.37
C THR A 201 9.17 -5.93 44.89
N GLY A 202 9.54 -6.99 44.19
CA GLY A 202 9.84 -6.95 42.77
C GLY A 202 10.86 -8.00 42.34
N THR A 203 11.18 -8.00 41.07
CA THR A 203 12.18 -8.91 40.50
C THR A 203 13.20 -8.13 39.66
N ARG A 204 14.47 -8.43 39.86
CA ARG A 204 15.59 -7.99 39.01
C ARG A 204 16.16 -9.19 38.27
N VAL A 205 16.24 -9.11 36.96
CA VAL A 205 16.96 -10.06 36.13
C VAL A 205 18.11 -9.33 35.42
N SER A 206 19.33 -9.80 35.64
CA SER A 206 20.53 -9.23 35.04
C SER A 206 21.23 -10.28 34.18
N PHE A 207 21.70 -9.90 32.98
CA PHE A 207 22.39 -10.84 32.10
C PHE A 207 23.38 -10.14 31.17
N ILE A 208 24.41 -10.91 30.75
CA ILE A 208 25.38 -10.52 29.73
C ILE A 208 25.28 -11.53 28.58
N PRO A 209 24.79 -11.14 27.39
CA PRO A 209 24.72 -12.02 26.22
C PRO A 209 26.08 -12.63 25.90
N ASN A 210 26.11 -13.90 25.51
CA ASN A 210 27.36 -14.58 25.16
C ASN A 210 27.89 -14.04 23.81
N SER A 211 28.98 -13.28 23.87
CA SER A 211 29.59 -12.63 22.71
C SER A 211 29.98 -13.60 21.59
N SER A 212 30.38 -14.83 21.93
CA SER A 212 30.72 -15.86 20.95
C SER A 212 29.50 -16.37 20.18
N ILE A 213 28.31 -16.33 20.77
CA ILE A 213 27.06 -16.74 20.13
C ILE A 213 26.52 -15.59 19.29
N PHE A 214 26.56 -14.37 19.83
CA PHE A 214 25.93 -13.20 19.22
C PHE A 214 26.89 -12.31 18.42
N ASP A 215 27.96 -12.87 17.87
CA ASP A 215 28.89 -12.20 16.94
C ASP A 215 29.42 -10.86 17.48
N ASN A 216 29.79 -10.82 18.74
CA ASN A 216 30.25 -9.63 19.47
C ASN A 216 29.27 -8.44 19.37
N SER A 217 27.97 -8.73 19.25
CA SER A 217 26.93 -7.67 19.20
C SER A 217 26.91 -6.84 20.48
N LYS A 218 26.66 -5.54 20.31
CA LYS A 218 26.52 -4.59 21.41
C LYS A 218 25.12 -3.98 21.39
N TRP A 219 24.65 -3.55 22.53
CA TRP A 219 23.40 -2.79 22.63
C TRP A 219 23.56 -1.43 21.95
N ASP A 220 22.53 -1.01 21.21
CA ASP A 220 22.46 0.32 20.59
C ASP A 220 21.43 1.16 21.33
N TYR A 221 21.85 2.34 21.81
CA TYR A 221 21.00 3.25 22.60
C TYR A 221 19.71 3.64 21.86
N ALA A 222 19.82 4.07 20.60
CA ALA A 222 18.66 4.53 19.82
C ALA A 222 17.67 3.41 19.57
N THR A 223 18.16 2.19 19.31
CA THR A 223 17.33 0.99 19.11
C THR A 223 16.60 0.63 20.39
N ILE A 224 17.28 0.55 21.53
CA ILE A 224 16.66 0.23 22.83
C ILE A 224 15.67 1.31 23.24
N LYS A 225 16.05 2.60 23.13
CA LYS A 225 15.13 3.69 23.46
C LYS A 225 13.86 3.63 22.63
N SER A 226 13.97 3.46 21.30
CA SER A 226 12.84 3.33 20.40
C SER A 226 11.96 2.13 20.75
N TYR A 227 12.59 0.98 21.05
CA TYR A 227 11.89 -0.20 21.52
C TYR A 227 11.09 0.09 22.80
N LEU A 228 11.70 0.73 23.80
CA LEU A 228 11.03 1.08 25.07
C LEU A 228 9.89 2.09 24.87
N CYS A 229 10.05 3.07 23.99
CA CYS A 229 8.97 3.99 23.59
C CYS A 229 7.79 3.25 22.96
N LEU A 230 8.04 2.26 22.10
CA LEU A 230 6.99 1.40 21.53
C LEU A 230 6.33 0.54 22.61
N LYS A 231 7.11 -0.06 23.51
CA LYS A 231 6.58 -0.83 24.64
C LYS A 231 5.75 0.06 25.58
N LYS A 232 6.18 1.30 25.85
CA LYS A 232 5.37 2.27 26.62
C LYS A 232 4.02 2.51 25.94
N ARG A 233 3.98 2.72 24.61
CA ARG A 233 2.73 2.87 23.89
C ARG A 233 1.82 1.65 23.99
N ILE A 234 2.40 0.45 23.90
CA ILE A 234 1.66 -0.81 24.06
C ILE A 234 1.06 -0.92 25.47
N LEU A 235 1.84 -0.63 26.51
CA LEU A 235 1.34 -0.64 27.90
C LEU A 235 0.17 0.34 28.10
N GLU A 236 0.17 1.47 27.41
CA GLU A 236 -0.91 2.47 27.45
C GLU A 236 -2.21 1.99 26.77
N THR A 237 -2.19 0.91 26.00
CA THR A 237 -3.41 0.36 25.38
C THR A 237 -4.26 -0.46 26.34
N GLU A 238 -3.71 -0.94 27.45
CA GLU A 238 -4.40 -1.77 28.45
C GLU A 238 -4.51 -1.02 29.78
N GLU A 239 -5.67 -1.06 30.43
CA GLU A 239 -5.95 -0.33 31.67
C GLU A 239 -4.97 -0.72 32.79
N LYS A 240 -4.75 -2.01 33.02
CA LYS A 240 -3.88 -2.54 34.08
C LYS A 240 -2.41 -2.09 33.97
N THR A 241 -1.92 -1.86 32.76
CA THR A 241 -0.52 -1.53 32.51
C THR A 241 -0.27 -0.07 32.15
N SER A 242 -1.33 0.68 31.90
CA SER A 242 -1.24 2.07 31.40
C SER A 242 -0.48 3.02 32.33
N SER A 243 -0.54 2.81 33.65
CA SER A 243 0.13 3.65 34.65
C SER A 243 1.61 3.30 34.88
N ILE A 244 2.13 2.22 34.27
CA ILE A 244 3.52 1.78 34.48
C ILE A 244 4.47 2.82 33.92
N LYS A 245 5.40 3.27 34.76
CA LYS A 245 6.54 4.11 34.35
C LYS A 245 7.67 3.22 33.86
N ILE A 246 8.24 3.54 32.71
CA ILE A 246 9.47 2.91 32.25
C ILE A 246 10.63 3.86 32.54
N ASN A 247 11.55 3.45 33.41
CA ASN A 247 12.79 4.17 33.67
C ASN A 247 13.89 3.53 32.83
N PHE A 248 14.64 4.32 32.09
CA PHE A 248 15.75 3.84 31.29
C PHE A 248 17.07 4.44 31.80
N ILE A 249 18.02 3.58 32.14
CA ILE A 249 19.34 3.96 32.60
C ILE A 249 20.37 3.42 31.63
N TRP A 250 21.05 4.30 30.95
CA TRP A 250 22.10 4.01 30.01
C TRP A 250 23.42 4.62 30.48
N ASN A 251 24.42 3.78 30.75
CA ASN A 251 25.72 4.25 31.24
C ASN A 251 25.56 5.26 32.41
N SER A 252 24.79 4.88 33.42
CA SER A 252 24.47 5.65 34.64
C SER A 252 23.64 6.95 34.41
N LYS A 253 23.20 7.24 33.19
CA LYS A 253 22.27 8.34 32.91
C LYS A 253 20.84 7.83 32.89
N SER A 254 19.98 8.42 33.69
CA SER A 254 18.58 8.01 33.82
C SER A 254 17.63 8.96 33.08
N GLU A 255 16.65 8.38 32.39
CA GLU A 255 15.52 9.09 31.78
C GLU A 255 14.23 8.31 31.99
N VAL A 256 13.07 8.99 31.99
CA VAL A 256 11.75 8.37 31.96
C VAL A 256 11.30 8.28 30.50
N ILE A 257 10.87 7.08 30.09
CA ILE A 257 10.44 6.84 28.72
C ILE A 257 8.97 7.22 28.55
N GLU A 258 8.73 8.08 27.59
CA GLU A 258 7.42 8.42 27.05
C GLU A 258 7.27 7.83 25.63
N SER A 259 6.04 7.72 25.13
CA SER A 259 5.84 7.08 23.83
C SER A 259 6.36 7.89 22.62
N GLU A 260 6.56 9.18 22.80
CA GLU A 260 7.08 10.16 21.77
C GLU A 260 6.36 10.13 20.40
N LEU A 261 5.34 9.28 20.20
CA LEU A 261 4.61 9.15 18.94
C LEU A 261 3.53 10.23 18.80
N LYS A 262 3.53 10.90 17.64
CA LYS A 262 2.56 11.95 17.28
C LYS A 262 1.89 11.57 15.96
N PRO A 263 0.87 10.70 15.97
CA PRO A 263 0.17 10.30 14.75
C PRO A 263 -0.65 11.46 14.19
N ASP A 264 -0.79 11.49 12.86
CA ASP A 264 -1.68 12.44 12.18
C ASP A 264 -3.16 12.08 12.44
N TRP A 265 -3.42 10.78 12.67
CA TRP A 265 -4.70 10.27 13.16
C TRP A 265 -4.50 9.03 14.00
N SER A 266 -5.34 8.84 15.03
CA SER A 266 -5.31 7.63 15.84
C SER A 266 -6.68 7.28 16.41
N THR A 267 -6.84 6.00 16.75
CA THR A 267 -8.02 5.51 17.48
C THR A 267 -7.62 4.40 18.43
N LYS A 268 -8.21 4.43 19.63
CA LYS A 268 -8.07 3.40 20.64
C LYS A 268 -9.39 2.64 20.80
N THR A 269 -9.29 1.33 20.94
CA THR A 269 -10.42 0.41 21.13
C THR A 269 -10.13 -0.52 22.31
N ASN A 270 -11.09 -1.35 22.68
CA ASN A 270 -10.90 -2.33 23.78
C ASN A 270 -9.88 -3.43 23.46
N ILE A 271 -9.54 -3.63 22.17
CA ILE A 271 -8.56 -4.64 21.75
C ILE A 271 -7.25 -4.04 21.27
N GLY A 272 -7.04 -2.74 21.41
CA GLY A 272 -5.80 -2.10 20.99
C GLY A 272 -5.95 -0.74 20.35
N GLU A 273 -4.97 -0.36 19.55
CA GLU A 273 -4.86 0.98 18.98
C GLU A 273 -4.38 0.92 17.52
N LEU A 274 -4.88 1.84 16.71
CA LEU A 274 -4.42 2.11 15.36
C LEU A 274 -3.96 3.56 15.25
N LEU A 275 -2.71 3.75 14.85
CA LEU A 275 -2.10 5.04 14.57
C LEU A 275 -1.79 5.11 13.07
N ILE A 276 -2.06 6.27 12.46
CA ILE A 276 -1.86 6.51 11.03
C ILE A 276 -1.07 7.80 10.86
N TRP A 277 -0.08 7.76 9.98
CA TRP A 277 0.68 8.90 9.49
C TRP A 277 0.56 9.01 7.98
N GLU A 278 0.52 10.22 7.45
CA GLU A 278 0.82 10.44 6.04
C GLU A 278 2.26 9.96 5.75
N LYS A 279 2.47 9.40 4.57
CA LYS A 279 3.78 8.86 4.18
C LYS A 279 4.86 9.92 4.28
N LYS A 280 5.92 9.60 5.02
CA LYS A 280 7.12 10.43 5.17
C LYS A 280 8.35 9.67 4.65
N PRO A 281 9.45 10.35 4.30
CA PRO A 281 10.70 9.66 4.00
C PRO A 281 11.10 8.73 5.15
N ASP A 282 11.54 7.53 4.81
CA ASP A 282 11.99 6.48 5.74
C ASP A 282 10.94 5.99 6.76
N SER A 283 9.67 6.45 6.66
CA SER A 283 8.61 5.94 7.51
C SER A 283 8.27 4.48 7.18
N GLY A 284 7.79 3.72 8.16
CA GLY A 284 7.45 2.30 8.02
C GLY A 284 6.17 1.92 8.74
N THR A 285 5.55 0.85 8.23
CA THR A 285 4.38 0.21 8.84
C THR A 285 4.81 -0.92 9.75
N PHE A 286 4.32 -0.91 11.00
CA PHE A 286 4.64 -1.91 12.01
C PHE A 286 3.37 -2.37 12.72
N SER A 287 3.43 -3.56 13.31
CA SER A 287 2.33 -4.06 14.14
C SER A 287 2.80 -4.91 15.30
N PHE A 288 2.00 -4.90 16.35
CA PHE A 288 2.18 -5.73 17.54
C PHE A 288 0.90 -6.53 17.81
N VAL A 289 1.07 -7.80 18.12
CA VAL A 289 0.00 -8.66 18.64
C VAL A 289 0.46 -9.20 19.98
N ASN A 290 -0.30 -8.90 21.04
CA ASN A 290 0.04 -9.26 22.43
C ASN A 290 1.49 -8.90 22.77
N SER A 291 1.88 -7.64 22.49
CA SER A 291 3.23 -7.08 22.70
C SER A 291 4.35 -7.65 21.81
N ALA A 292 4.09 -8.65 20.95
CA ALA A 292 5.06 -9.18 20.01
C ALA A 292 5.07 -8.38 18.71
N LEU A 293 6.24 -7.90 18.27
CA LEU A 293 6.41 -7.26 16.96
C LEU A 293 6.30 -8.35 15.88
N CYS A 294 5.29 -8.27 15.04
CA CYS A 294 5.02 -9.29 14.04
C CYS A 294 4.35 -8.74 12.79
N THR A 295 4.49 -9.49 11.69
CA THR A 295 3.77 -9.26 10.44
C THR A 295 2.73 -10.37 10.22
N GLY A 296 1.66 -10.07 9.47
CA GLY A 296 0.68 -11.10 9.13
C GLY A 296 -0.66 -10.56 8.66
N ILE A 297 -1.64 -11.46 8.62
CA ILE A 297 -2.98 -11.17 8.08
C ILE A 297 -3.70 -10.01 8.79
N HIS A 298 -3.43 -9.79 10.08
CA HIS A 298 -4.03 -8.70 10.86
C HIS A 298 -3.71 -7.31 10.28
N GLN A 299 -2.48 -7.10 9.80
CA GLN A 299 -2.10 -5.86 9.11
C GLN A 299 -2.91 -5.68 7.83
N LYS A 300 -3.01 -6.77 7.03
CA LYS A 300 -3.74 -6.73 5.76
C LYS A 300 -5.22 -6.44 5.97
N ILE A 301 -5.87 -7.01 6.99
CA ILE A 301 -7.27 -6.73 7.32
C ILE A 301 -7.49 -5.22 7.56
N VAL A 302 -6.61 -4.57 8.33
CA VAL A 302 -6.72 -3.14 8.61
C VAL A 302 -6.41 -2.31 7.36
N GLN A 303 -5.40 -2.68 6.57
CA GLN A 303 -5.07 -2.02 5.30
C GLN A 303 -6.21 -2.13 4.29
N ASP A 304 -6.81 -3.32 4.13
CA ASP A 304 -8.00 -3.52 3.28
C ASP A 304 -9.14 -2.60 3.74
N GLY A 305 -9.35 -2.48 5.05
CA GLY A 305 -10.34 -1.57 5.63
C GLY A 305 -10.07 -0.09 5.35
N ILE A 306 -8.81 0.35 5.42
CA ILE A 306 -8.40 1.73 5.10
C ILE A 306 -8.58 1.99 3.60
N ASN A 307 -8.23 1.03 2.75
CA ASN A 307 -8.23 1.17 1.30
C ASN A 307 -9.62 1.03 0.66
N ILE A 308 -10.67 0.74 1.43
CA ILE A 308 -12.03 0.46 0.91
C ILE A 308 -12.56 1.56 -0.03
N GLU A 309 -12.18 2.81 0.21
CA GLU A 309 -12.51 3.98 -0.61
C GLU A 309 -11.30 4.57 -1.36
N LEU A 310 -10.13 3.97 -1.23
CA LEU A 310 -8.91 4.31 -1.94
C LEU A 310 -8.69 3.31 -3.08
N ASP A 311 -7.70 3.58 -3.93
CA ASP A 311 -7.24 2.59 -4.91
C ASP A 311 -6.42 1.52 -4.19
N ASP A 312 -6.85 0.26 -4.23
CA ASP A 312 -6.21 -0.87 -3.53
C ASP A 312 -4.73 -1.05 -3.90
N THR A 313 -4.35 -0.65 -5.12
CA THR A 313 -2.98 -0.80 -5.60
C THR A 313 -2.07 0.36 -5.22
N LEU A 314 -2.62 1.54 -4.95
CA LEU A 314 -1.86 2.77 -4.71
C LEU A 314 -1.98 3.29 -3.28
N GLY A 315 -3.09 3.02 -2.59
CA GLY A 315 -3.40 3.63 -1.28
C GLY A 315 -2.27 3.45 -0.26
N HIS A 316 -1.72 2.24 -0.14
CA HIS A 316 -0.67 1.90 0.81
C HIS A 316 0.68 2.64 0.59
N HIS A 317 0.85 3.33 -0.54
CA HIS A 317 2.04 4.16 -0.80
C HIS A 317 1.96 5.56 -0.18
N PHE A 318 0.83 5.95 0.40
CA PHE A 318 0.59 7.32 0.86
C PHE A 318 0.38 7.45 2.36
N TYR A 319 0.37 6.34 3.10
CA TYR A 319 0.28 6.33 4.55
C TYR A 319 1.10 5.20 5.16
N GLU A 320 1.38 5.32 6.46
CA GLU A 320 1.98 4.29 7.29
C GLU A 320 1.16 4.08 8.54
N THR A 321 1.26 2.88 9.10
CA THR A 321 0.46 2.52 10.28
C THR A 321 1.31 1.89 11.38
N LEU A 322 0.93 2.14 12.62
CA LEU A 322 1.25 1.29 13.77
C LEU A 322 -0.05 0.67 14.28
N LEU A 323 -0.14 -0.64 14.21
CA LEU A 323 -1.27 -1.40 14.73
C LEU A 323 -0.86 -2.15 15.98
N ILE A 324 -1.50 -1.89 17.09
CA ILE A 324 -1.31 -2.60 18.37
C ILE A 324 -2.59 -3.37 18.67
N LEU A 325 -2.49 -4.68 18.80
CA LEU A 325 -3.62 -5.56 19.10
C LEU A 325 -3.36 -6.39 20.34
N ASN A 326 -4.35 -6.44 21.21
CA ASN A 326 -4.45 -7.32 22.37
C ASN A 326 -5.58 -8.32 22.10
N LEU A 327 -5.23 -9.51 21.63
CA LEU A 327 -6.16 -10.52 21.18
C LEU A 327 -6.20 -11.70 22.16
N PRO A 328 -7.36 -12.37 22.30
CA PRO A 328 -7.48 -13.57 23.13
C PRO A 328 -6.52 -14.67 22.66
N PRO A 329 -5.88 -15.41 23.58
CA PRO A 329 -4.94 -16.50 23.23
C PRO A 329 -5.56 -17.55 22.30
N SER A 330 -6.87 -17.77 22.36
CA SER A 330 -7.60 -18.75 21.56
C SER A 330 -7.50 -18.50 20.05
N ILE A 331 -7.34 -17.24 19.62
CA ILE A 331 -7.24 -16.85 18.20
C ILE A 331 -5.82 -16.41 17.79
N VAL A 332 -4.84 -16.44 18.71
CA VAL A 332 -3.47 -16.01 18.44
C VAL A 332 -2.58 -17.21 18.14
N ARG A 333 -2.02 -17.25 16.94
CA ARG A 333 -1.04 -18.28 16.52
C ARG A 333 0.15 -17.61 15.85
N PHE A 334 1.35 -17.97 16.28
CA PHE A 334 2.61 -17.55 15.68
C PHE A 334 3.25 -18.72 14.93
N GLY A 335 3.85 -18.42 13.79
CA GLY A 335 4.50 -19.43 12.92
C GLY A 335 5.90 -19.82 13.39
N ASP A 336 6.47 -19.06 14.33
CA ASP A 336 7.80 -19.27 14.87
C ASP A 336 7.86 -18.98 16.37
N GLN A 337 8.90 -19.48 17.03
CA GLN A 337 9.13 -19.25 18.46
C GLN A 337 9.41 -17.77 18.78
N ASN A 338 9.95 -17.02 17.82
CA ASN A 338 10.28 -15.61 17.96
C ASN A 338 9.04 -14.70 17.86
N LYS A 339 7.89 -15.26 17.48
CA LYS A 339 6.63 -14.54 17.32
C LYS A 339 6.67 -13.42 16.27
N THR A 340 7.53 -13.59 15.24
CA THR A 340 7.68 -12.58 14.17
C THR A 340 6.63 -12.69 13.08
N LYS A 341 5.98 -13.86 12.96
CA LYS A 341 4.94 -14.14 11.97
C LYS A 341 3.64 -14.54 12.64
N PHE A 342 2.61 -13.71 12.50
CA PHE A 342 1.26 -14.03 12.95
C PHE A 342 0.56 -14.85 11.85
N VAL A 343 0.23 -16.12 12.15
CA VAL A 343 -0.27 -17.10 11.18
C VAL A 343 -1.71 -17.54 11.44
N SER A 344 -2.45 -16.88 12.33
CA SER A 344 -3.87 -17.13 12.54
C SER A 344 -4.63 -16.93 11.22
N LYS A 345 -5.69 -17.71 11.01
CA LYS A 345 -6.51 -17.60 9.79
C LYS A 345 -7.31 -16.30 9.79
N ARG A 346 -7.54 -15.76 8.59
CA ARG A 346 -8.31 -14.52 8.41
C ARG A 346 -9.70 -14.63 9.04
N GLU A 347 -10.37 -15.74 8.82
CA GLU A 347 -11.74 -16.00 9.29
C GLU A 347 -11.86 -15.99 10.83
N GLU A 348 -10.77 -16.31 11.52
CA GLU A 348 -10.73 -16.33 13.00
C GLU A 348 -10.52 -14.92 13.58
N VAL A 349 -9.78 -14.06 12.91
CA VAL A 349 -9.30 -12.77 13.44
C VAL A 349 -10.11 -11.59 12.92
N GLU A 350 -10.50 -11.61 11.64
CA GLU A 350 -11.17 -10.50 10.96
C GLU A 350 -12.48 -10.06 11.65
N PRO A 351 -13.38 -10.97 12.11
CA PRO A 351 -14.60 -10.55 12.79
C PRO A 351 -14.32 -9.74 14.06
N THR A 352 -13.24 -10.09 14.78
CA THR A 352 -12.84 -9.36 16.00
C THR A 352 -12.28 -7.98 15.64
N ILE A 353 -11.39 -7.89 14.65
CA ILE A 353 -10.81 -6.61 14.22
C ILE A 353 -11.89 -5.68 13.68
N ILE A 354 -12.74 -6.16 12.75
CA ILE A 354 -13.80 -5.36 12.14
C ILE A 354 -14.77 -4.84 13.18
N ARG A 355 -15.24 -5.69 14.12
CA ARG A 355 -16.17 -5.29 15.18
C ARG A 355 -15.66 -4.08 15.96
N HIS A 356 -14.36 -4.00 16.24
CA HIS A 356 -13.79 -2.96 17.09
C HIS A 356 -13.30 -1.73 16.31
N PHE A 357 -12.86 -1.89 15.06
CA PHE A 357 -12.28 -0.79 14.30
C PHE A 357 -13.20 -0.17 13.23
N SER A 358 -14.29 -0.84 12.79
CA SER A 358 -15.14 -0.33 11.71
C SER A 358 -15.73 1.06 11.99
N SER A 359 -16.25 1.29 13.20
CA SER A 359 -16.78 2.60 13.59
C SER A 359 -15.70 3.68 13.58
N ALA A 360 -14.50 3.35 14.01
CA ALA A 360 -13.36 4.27 14.04
C ALA A 360 -12.86 4.58 12.62
N LEU A 361 -12.79 3.59 11.72
CA LEU A 361 -12.47 3.82 10.32
C LEU A 361 -13.51 4.71 9.63
N GLY A 362 -14.80 4.58 9.98
CA GLY A 362 -15.83 5.51 9.52
C GLY A 362 -15.61 6.98 9.94
N LYS A 363 -14.96 7.21 11.09
CA LYS A 363 -14.52 8.55 11.51
C LYS A 363 -13.25 8.98 10.76
N PHE A 364 -12.32 8.05 10.53
CA PHE A 364 -11.12 8.30 9.74
C PHE A 364 -11.45 8.80 8.33
N PHE A 365 -12.39 8.19 7.62
CA PHE A 365 -12.82 8.60 6.27
C PHE A 365 -13.37 10.03 6.20
N LYS A 366 -13.81 10.60 7.34
CA LYS A 366 -14.26 11.99 7.43
C LYS A 366 -13.14 12.97 7.83
N SER A 367 -11.98 12.46 8.23
CA SER A 367 -10.85 13.28 8.70
C SER A 367 -10.14 14.03 7.58
N ASP A 368 -9.45 15.10 7.93
CA ASP A 368 -8.64 15.86 6.98
C ASP A 368 -7.40 15.08 6.52
N VAL A 369 -6.87 14.22 7.38
CA VAL A 369 -5.78 13.30 7.04
C VAL A 369 -6.20 12.36 5.90
N TYR A 370 -7.38 11.74 6.00
CA TYR A 370 -7.89 10.89 4.93
C TYR A 370 -8.12 11.66 3.62
N LYS A 371 -8.68 12.87 3.70
CA LYS A 371 -8.87 13.74 2.52
C LYS A 371 -7.54 14.08 1.84
N SER A 372 -6.49 14.35 2.63
CA SER A 372 -5.13 14.60 2.13
C SER A 372 -4.57 13.38 1.41
N ILE A 373 -4.63 12.19 2.05
CA ILE A 373 -4.20 10.91 1.47
C ILE A 373 -4.95 10.63 0.17
N LYS A 374 -6.28 10.75 0.16
CA LYS A 374 -7.12 10.53 -1.02
C LYS A 374 -6.74 11.45 -2.18
N LYS A 375 -6.54 12.73 -1.88
CA LYS A 375 -6.08 13.72 -2.89
C LYS A 375 -4.72 13.32 -3.49
N ALA A 376 -3.79 12.83 -2.68
CA ALA A 376 -2.48 12.38 -3.15
C ALA A 376 -2.59 11.11 -4.02
N VAL A 377 -3.42 10.14 -3.62
CA VAL A 377 -3.72 8.93 -4.41
C VAL A 377 -4.33 9.30 -5.76
N ASP A 378 -5.36 10.16 -5.78
CA ASP A 378 -6.04 10.59 -7.00
C ASP A 378 -5.08 11.34 -7.94
N ALA A 379 -4.21 12.18 -7.39
CA ALA A 379 -3.18 12.89 -8.17
C ALA A 379 -2.18 11.90 -8.82
N ARG A 380 -1.74 10.90 -8.07
CA ARG A 380 -0.82 9.87 -8.58
C ARG A 380 -1.47 8.98 -9.64
N LYS A 381 -2.72 8.62 -9.44
CA LYS A 381 -3.51 7.86 -10.43
C LYS A 381 -3.62 8.64 -11.74
N LYS A 382 -4.00 9.91 -11.64
CA LYS A 382 -4.08 10.81 -12.80
C LYS A 382 -2.74 10.92 -13.53
N GLU A 383 -1.64 11.11 -12.81
CA GLU A 383 -0.29 11.18 -13.38
C GLU A 383 0.08 9.88 -14.14
N THR A 384 -0.25 8.73 -13.56
CA THR A 384 0.02 7.42 -14.15
C THR A 384 -0.77 7.22 -15.45
N GLU A 385 -2.06 7.58 -15.45
CA GLU A 385 -2.91 7.52 -16.65
C GLU A 385 -2.39 8.45 -17.75
N LEU A 386 -1.98 9.67 -17.41
CA LEU A 386 -1.39 10.61 -18.37
C LEU A 386 -0.08 10.09 -18.97
N LYS A 387 0.79 9.50 -18.14
CA LYS A 387 2.03 8.86 -18.65
C LYS A 387 1.72 7.72 -19.62
N LYS A 388 0.68 6.91 -19.32
CA LYS A 388 0.21 5.84 -20.21
C LYS A 388 -0.25 6.41 -21.56
N ILE A 389 -1.13 7.42 -21.55
CA ILE A 389 -1.62 8.08 -22.76
C ILE A 389 -0.45 8.61 -23.61
N ARG A 390 0.49 9.33 -23.01
CA ARG A 390 1.66 9.90 -23.71
C ARG A 390 2.53 8.81 -24.33
N ARG A 391 2.73 7.68 -23.64
CA ARG A 391 3.51 6.54 -24.15
C ARG A 391 2.80 5.88 -25.32
N GLU A 392 1.53 5.59 -25.22
CA GLU A 392 0.73 4.94 -26.26
C GLU A 392 0.61 5.84 -27.49
N LYS A 393 0.34 7.13 -27.30
CA LYS A 393 0.33 8.12 -28.38
C LYS A 393 1.65 8.11 -29.16
N LYS A 394 2.80 8.13 -28.50
CA LYS A 394 4.12 8.07 -29.17
C LYS A 394 4.35 6.78 -29.95
N GLY A 395 3.75 5.66 -29.54
CA GLY A 395 3.86 4.37 -30.21
C GLY A 395 3.10 4.27 -31.53
N ILE A 396 2.20 5.21 -31.83
CA ILE A 396 1.36 5.16 -33.01
C ILE A 396 2.13 5.66 -34.25
N LYS A 397 2.27 4.79 -35.26
CA LYS A 397 2.89 5.11 -36.56
C LYS A 397 1.84 5.58 -37.56
N ILE A 398 1.19 6.71 -37.28
CA ILE A 398 0.05 7.20 -38.08
C ILE A 398 0.44 7.58 -39.55
N LYS A 399 1.67 8.05 -39.79
CA LYS A 399 2.13 8.45 -41.11
C LYS A 399 2.19 7.30 -42.14
N ASN A 400 2.24 6.06 -41.66
CA ASN A 400 2.26 4.86 -42.52
C ASN A 400 0.88 4.18 -42.58
N SER A 401 -0.17 4.84 -42.06
CA SER A 401 -1.52 4.31 -42.06
C SER A 401 -2.27 4.73 -43.32
N ASN A 402 -3.08 3.83 -43.86
CA ASN A 402 -3.97 4.14 -45.00
C ASN A 402 -5.18 5.00 -44.59
N LYS A 403 -5.26 5.41 -43.32
CA LYS A 403 -6.32 6.23 -42.79
C LYS A 403 -5.98 7.73 -42.73
N TYR A 404 -4.73 8.11 -42.80
CA TYR A 404 -4.30 9.50 -42.66
C TYR A 404 -3.39 9.95 -43.80
N PHE A 405 -3.79 10.99 -44.47
CA PHE A 405 -3.05 11.65 -45.51
C PHE A 405 -2.75 13.09 -45.11
N PRO A 406 -1.52 13.38 -44.66
CA PRO A 406 -1.14 14.72 -44.22
C PRO A 406 -1.10 15.72 -45.39
N PRO A 407 -1.09 17.02 -45.10
CA PRO A 407 -0.68 18.02 -46.10
C PRO A 407 0.83 17.85 -46.39
N THR A 408 1.25 18.29 -47.55
CA THR A 408 2.69 18.26 -47.93
C THR A 408 3.47 19.39 -47.25
N SER A 409 2.84 20.47 -46.84
CA SER A 409 3.43 21.51 -45.98
C SER A 409 3.53 21.08 -44.53
N SER A 410 4.45 21.68 -43.78
CA SER A 410 4.64 21.39 -42.33
C SER A 410 3.45 21.79 -41.47
N ARG A 411 2.59 22.72 -41.94
CA ARG A 411 1.36 23.17 -41.30
C ARG A 411 0.24 23.13 -42.32
N GLY A 412 -0.92 22.62 -41.91
CA GLY A 412 -2.13 22.54 -42.70
C GLY A 412 -3.13 23.62 -42.34
N ASP A 413 -3.91 24.07 -43.33
CA ASP A 413 -5.05 24.96 -43.06
C ASP A 413 -6.22 24.15 -42.51
N ILE A 414 -6.50 22.97 -43.07
CA ILE A 414 -7.67 22.14 -42.72
C ILE A 414 -7.26 20.68 -42.54
N LEU A 415 -7.81 20.05 -41.47
CA LEU A 415 -7.90 18.61 -41.38
C LEU A 415 -9.36 18.18 -41.54
N PHE A 416 -9.67 17.41 -42.56
CA PHE A 416 -10.96 16.76 -42.72
C PHE A 416 -10.97 15.44 -41.91
N ILE A 417 -11.97 15.28 -41.03
CA ILE A 417 -12.24 14.01 -40.36
C ILE A 417 -13.48 13.41 -41.00
N VAL A 418 -13.33 12.23 -41.62
CA VAL A 418 -14.41 11.56 -42.35
C VAL A 418 -14.79 10.24 -41.74
N GLU A 419 -16.01 9.78 -42.01
CA GLU A 419 -16.56 8.56 -41.39
C GLU A 419 -15.91 7.26 -41.90
N GLY A 420 -15.30 7.25 -43.08
CA GLY A 420 -14.71 6.04 -43.61
C GLY A 420 -13.80 6.27 -44.83
N LEU A 421 -13.21 5.17 -45.30
CA LEU A 421 -12.26 5.22 -46.43
C LEU A 421 -12.90 5.63 -47.75
N SER A 422 -14.22 5.38 -47.95
CA SER A 422 -14.93 5.77 -49.18
C SER A 422 -15.03 7.29 -49.31
N ALA A 423 -15.50 7.99 -48.30
CA ALA A 423 -15.56 9.45 -48.26
C ALA A 423 -14.16 10.08 -48.33
N MET A 424 -13.16 9.45 -47.72
CA MET A 424 -11.78 9.88 -47.76
C MET A 424 -11.23 9.89 -49.20
N GLY A 425 -11.48 8.84 -49.98
CA GLY A 425 -11.02 8.72 -51.35
C GLY A 425 -11.50 9.88 -52.23
N SER A 426 -12.77 10.28 -52.06
CA SER A 426 -13.36 11.40 -52.83
C SER A 426 -12.78 12.76 -52.44
N ILE A 427 -12.57 13.02 -51.14
CA ILE A 427 -11.95 14.27 -50.69
C ILE A 427 -10.48 14.34 -51.13
N LEU A 428 -9.74 13.22 -51.07
CA LEU A 428 -8.34 13.17 -51.49
C LEU A 428 -8.10 13.57 -52.95
N GLN A 429 -9.05 13.26 -53.84
CA GLN A 429 -8.97 13.63 -55.25
C GLN A 429 -9.17 15.13 -55.51
N LYS A 430 -9.85 15.84 -54.59
CA LYS A 430 -10.30 17.22 -54.78
C LYS A 430 -9.71 18.22 -53.77
N ARG A 431 -8.99 17.75 -52.75
CA ARG A 431 -8.37 18.62 -51.73
C ARG A 431 -7.18 19.39 -52.29
N ASP A 432 -6.77 20.45 -51.63
CA ASP A 432 -5.44 21.03 -51.81
C ASP A 432 -4.38 20.17 -51.03
N PRO A 433 -3.54 19.40 -51.76
CA PRO A 433 -2.57 18.53 -51.09
C PRO A 433 -1.50 19.27 -50.30
N LYS A 434 -1.28 20.55 -50.54
CA LYS A 434 -0.29 21.35 -49.79
C LYS A 434 -0.80 21.75 -48.43
N LYS A 435 -2.10 22.03 -48.30
CA LYS A 435 -2.69 22.68 -47.13
C LYS A 435 -3.70 21.84 -46.37
N GLU A 436 -4.25 20.80 -47.00
CA GLU A 436 -5.36 20.04 -46.44
C GLU A 436 -4.97 18.60 -46.17
N GLY A 437 -5.20 18.16 -44.88
CA GLY A 437 -5.06 16.78 -44.47
C GLY A 437 -6.43 16.08 -44.43
N VAL A 438 -6.43 14.74 -44.52
CA VAL A 438 -7.64 13.92 -44.39
C VAL A 438 -7.35 12.75 -43.46
N TYR A 439 -8.25 12.52 -42.51
CA TYR A 439 -8.20 11.38 -41.61
C TYR A 439 -9.56 10.64 -41.61
N ALA A 440 -9.53 9.34 -41.88
CA ALA A 440 -10.73 8.49 -41.86
C ALA A 440 -10.87 7.76 -40.52
N LEU A 441 -12.01 7.93 -39.88
CA LEU A 441 -12.42 7.13 -38.73
C LEU A 441 -12.79 5.71 -39.18
N LYS A 442 -12.60 4.72 -38.31
CA LYS A 442 -13.07 3.35 -38.51
C LYS A 442 -14.33 3.12 -37.66
N GLY A 443 -15.40 3.86 -37.97
CA GLY A 443 -16.65 3.80 -37.24
C GLY A 443 -16.75 4.79 -36.06
N LYS A 444 -17.69 4.55 -35.15
CA LYS A 444 -17.99 5.42 -34.01
C LYS A 444 -16.86 5.36 -32.97
N ILE A 445 -16.38 6.52 -32.53
CA ILE A 445 -15.44 6.61 -31.42
C ILE A 445 -16.16 6.36 -30.09
N LYS A 446 -15.41 5.88 -29.08
CA LYS A 446 -15.92 5.75 -27.72
C LYS A 446 -16.24 7.11 -27.11
N ASN A 447 -17.31 7.18 -26.34
CA ASN A 447 -17.61 8.35 -25.52
C ASN A 447 -16.59 8.42 -24.36
N ALA A 448 -15.52 9.17 -24.52
CA ALA A 448 -14.42 9.29 -23.58
C ALA A 448 -14.80 10.19 -22.39
N ARG A 449 -15.04 9.57 -21.23
CA ARG A 449 -15.42 10.23 -19.97
C ARG A 449 -14.29 10.27 -18.95
N SER A 450 -13.27 9.44 -19.13
CA SER A 450 -12.11 9.30 -18.26
C SER A 450 -10.81 9.32 -19.05
N LEU A 451 -9.69 9.52 -18.38
CA LEU A 451 -8.37 9.41 -19.00
C LEU A 451 -8.11 8.00 -19.55
N SER A 452 -8.61 6.96 -18.89
CA SER A 452 -8.51 5.58 -19.38
C SER A 452 -9.25 5.40 -20.70
N ASP A 453 -10.43 6.01 -20.89
CA ASP A 453 -11.15 5.95 -22.17
C ASP A 453 -10.34 6.55 -23.32
N LEU A 454 -9.57 7.62 -23.07
CA LEU A 454 -8.67 8.20 -24.07
C LEU A 454 -7.57 7.22 -24.48
N SER A 455 -6.98 6.50 -23.51
CA SER A 455 -5.90 5.55 -23.78
C SER A 455 -6.36 4.25 -24.43
N GLU A 456 -7.61 3.84 -24.18
CA GLU A 456 -8.17 2.57 -24.69
C GLU A 456 -8.71 2.69 -26.14
N THR A 457 -8.92 3.89 -26.63
CA THR A 457 -9.51 4.11 -27.96
C THR A 457 -8.46 4.55 -28.96
N ARG A 458 -8.14 3.66 -29.89
CA ARG A 458 -7.09 3.89 -30.87
C ARG A 458 -7.36 5.11 -31.75
N GLU A 459 -8.59 5.31 -32.21
CA GLU A 459 -8.99 6.45 -33.04
C GLU A 459 -8.78 7.78 -32.31
N ILE A 460 -9.04 7.83 -31.00
CA ILE A 460 -8.79 9.03 -30.17
C ILE A 460 -7.29 9.29 -30.08
N LEU A 461 -6.50 8.27 -29.81
CA LEU A 461 -5.03 8.40 -29.73
C LEU A 461 -4.44 8.83 -31.09
N GLU A 462 -4.97 8.29 -32.20
CA GLU A 462 -4.58 8.70 -33.57
C GLU A 462 -4.89 10.19 -33.80
N LEU A 463 -6.08 10.66 -33.44
CA LEU A 463 -6.44 12.08 -33.49
C LEU A 463 -5.54 12.95 -32.61
N MET A 464 -5.30 12.52 -31.38
CA MET A 464 -4.38 13.22 -30.47
C MET A 464 -2.95 13.29 -31.03
N GLN A 465 -2.50 12.26 -31.75
CA GLN A 465 -1.20 12.26 -32.42
C GLN A 465 -1.17 13.20 -33.61
N ILE A 466 -2.19 13.15 -34.50
CA ILE A 466 -2.31 14.01 -35.70
C ILE A 466 -2.38 15.49 -35.32
N LEU A 467 -3.17 15.80 -34.30
CA LEU A 467 -3.47 17.18 -33.86
C LEU A 467 -2.49 17.68 -32.79
N ASN A 468 -1.50 16.84 -32.41
CA ASN A 468 -0.56 17.14 -31.34
C ASN A 468 -1.24 17.54 -30.02
N LEU A 469 -2.28 16.81 -29.61
CA LEU A 469 -3.06 17.10 -28.40
C LEU A 469 -2.51 16.35 -27.17
N ASP A 470 -2.60 17.00 -26.02
CA ASP A 470 -2.34 16.41 -24.71
C ASP A 470 -3.46 16.85 -23.75
N PRO A 471 -4.06 15.97 -22.97
CA PRO A 471 -5.20 16.31 -22.10
C PRO A 471 -4.92 17.41 -21.08
N GLU A 472 -3.65 17.60 -20.70
CA GLU A 472 -3.20 18.68 -19.80
C GLU A 472 -2.33 19.74 -20.49
N GLY A 473 -1.95 19.49 -21.75
CA GLY A 473 -1.06 20.37 -22.48
C GLY A 473 -1.75 21.62 -23.01
N GLN A 474 -1.70 22.70 -22.24
CA GLN A 474 -2.28 23.98 -22.66
C GLN A 474 -1.50 24.71 -23.76
N HIS A 475 -0.32 24.21 -24.18
CA HIS A 475 0.61 24.95 -25.02
C HIS A 475 1.12 24.19 -26.25
N LEU A 476 0.49 23.06 -26.60
CA LEU A 476 0.89 22.34 -27.81
C LEU A 476 0.33 23.04 -29.06
N VAL A 477 1.19 23.31 -30.02
CA VAL A 477 0.79 23.91 -31.29
C VAL A 477 0.08 22.86 -32.12
N CYS A 478 -1.22 23.02 -32.34
CA CYS A 478 -1.98 22.19 -33.27
C CYS A 478 -1.49 22.48 -34.72
N PRO A 479 -1.13 21.44 -35.50
CA PRO A 479 -0.60 21.63 -36.86
C PRO A 479 -1.65 22.06 -37.90
N PHE A 480 -2.93 22.18 -37.52
CA PHE A 480 -4.04 22.61 -38.38
C PHE A 480 -4.77 23.81 -37.78
N ASP A 481 -5.19 24.73 -38.67
CA ASP A 481 -5.97 25.88 -38.24
C ASP A 481 -7.45 25.51 -37.98
N LYS A 482 -8.00 24.62 -38.82
CA LYS A 482 -9.39 24.16 -38.72
C LYS A 482 -9.47 22.64 -38.77
N ILE A 483 -10.36 22.11 -37.96
CA ILE A 483 -10.73 20.70 -37.99
C ILE A 483 -12.14 20.63 -38.52
N VAL A 484 -12.34 19.98 -39.65
CA VAL A 484 -13.64 19.93 -40.32
C VAL A 484 -14.17 18.50 -40.29
N ILE A 485 -15.26 18.31 -39.57
CA ILE A 485 -15.97 17.04 -39.49
C ILE A 485 -16.85 16.91 -40.75
N ALA A 486 -16.62 15.85 -41.54
CA ALA A 486 -17.37 15.57 -42.74
C ALA A 486 -17.96 14.15 -42.65
N THR A 487 -19.17 14.05 -42.17
CA THR A 487 -19.97 12.82 -41.99
C THR A 487 -21.23 12.88 -42.85
N ASP A 488 -21.83 11.72 -43.06
CA ASP A 488 -23.11 11.63 -43.77
C ASP A 488 -24.24 12.31 -42.94
N PRO A 489 -25.25 12.92 -43.60
CA PRO A 489 -26.38 13.54 -42.92
C PRO A 489 -27.43 12.51 -42.48
N ASP A 490 -27.00 11.39 -41.96
CA ASP A 490 -27.79 10.30 -41.41
C ASP A 490 -27.64 10.22 -39.87
N PRO A 491 -28.40 9.37 -39.17
CA PRO A 491 -28.32 9.23 -37.73
C PRO A 491 -26.93 8.78 -37.24
N ASP A 492 -26.20 7.96 -38.03
CA ASP A 492 -24.88 7.47 -37.68
C ASP A 492 -23.83 8.56 -37.77
N GLY A 493 -23.82 9.32 -38.87
CA GLY A 493 -22.95 10.48 -39.05
C GLY A 493 -23.23 11.59 -38.02
N ALA A 494 -24.50 11.85 -37.70
CA ALA A 494 -24.87 12.77 -36.63
C ALA A 494 -24.34 12.32 -35.26
N HIS A 495 -24.38 11.01 -34.99
CA HIS A 495 -23.82 10.45 -33.74
C HIS A 495 -22.30 10.57 -33.69
N ILE A 496 -21.58 10.26 -34.78
CA ILE A 496 -20.13 10.43 -34.88
C ILE A 496 -19.74 11.90 -34.65
N THR A 497 -20.43 12.81 -35.32
CA THR A 497 -20.23 14.26 -35.14
C THR A 497 -20.40 14.68 -33.68
N SER A 498 -21.47 14.23 -33.05
CA SER A 498 -21.76 14.55 -31.65
C SER A 498 -20.70 13.98 -30.69
N LEU A 499 -20.19 12.78 -30.92
CA LEU A 499 -19.10 12.18 -30.13
C LEU A 499 -17.78 12.95 -30.29
N LEU A 500 -17.45 13.41 -31.51
CA LEU A 500 -16.26 14.24 -31.77
C LEU A 500 -16.39 15.60 -31.10
N ILE A 501 -17.57 16.25 -31.17
CA ILE A 501 -17.84 17.50 -30.48
C ILE A 501 -17.65 17.32 -28.98
N ASN A 502 -18.24 16.26 -28.40
CA ASN A 502 -18.09 15.96 -26.98
C ASN A 502 -16.62 15.70 -26.58
N LEU A 503 -15.85 14.98 -27.40
CA LEU A 503 -14.42 14.76 -27.19
C LEU A 503 -13.65 16.08 -27.12
N PHE A 504 -13.83 16.96 -28.12
CA PHE A 504 -13.14 18.24 -28.16
C PHE A 504 -13.61 19.20 -27.07
N TYR A 505 -14.89 19.25 -26.78
CA TYR A 505 -15.44 20.08 -25.73
C TYR A 505 -14.94 19.67 -24.33
N THR A 506 -14.90 18.36 -24.05
CA THR A 506 -14.56 17.84 -22.73
C THR A 506 -13.05 17.88 -22.46
N TRP A 507 -12.25 17.45 -23.44
CA TRP A 507 -10.81 17.24 -23.23
C TRP A 507 -9.93 18.34 -23.81
N PHE A 508 -10.42 19.07 -24.82
CA PHE A 508 -9.67 20.11 -25.52
C PHE A 508 -10.54 21.38 -25.74
N PRO A 509 -11.15 21.94 -24.69
CA PRO A 509 -12.12 23.03 -24.79
C PRO A 509 -11.56 24.28 -25.46
N TRP A 510 -10.26 24.50 -25.43
CA TRP A 510 -9.62 25.60 -26.12
C TRP A 510 -9.81 25.56 -27.65
N MET A 511 -9.94 24.36 -28.24
CA MET A 511 -10.19 24.23 -29.68
C MET A 511 -11.58 24.74 -30.07
N VAL A 512 -12.58 24.49 -29.24
CA VAL A 512 -13.95 25.00 -29.43
C VAL A 512 -13.98 26.52 -29.23
N LYS A 513 -13.37 27.01 -28.14
CA LYS A 513 -13.28 28.46 -27.83
C LYS A 513 -12.55 29.26 -28.91
N GLN A 514 -11.55 28.68 -29.57
CA GLN A 514 -10.81 29.31 -30.68
C GLN A 514 -11.50 29.11 -32.03
N ASN A 515 -12.74 28.62 -32.09
CA ASN A 515 -13.47 28.32 -33.32
C ASN A 515 -12.67 27.44 -34.30
N ARG A 516 -11.95 26.40 -33.79
CA ARG A 516 -11.19 25.49 -34.65
C ARG A 516 -12.00 24.30 -35.13
N ILE A 517 -13.10 23.97 -34.46
CA ILE A 517 -13.94 22.81 -34.78
C ILE A 517 -15.10 23.26 -35.68
N HIS A 518 -15.25 22.60 -36.81
CA HIS A 518 -16.22 22.92 -37.84
C HIS A 518 -16.87 21.64 -38.35
N PHE A 519 -17.99 21.78 -39.04
CA PHE A 519 -18.54 20.72 -39.89
C PHE A 519 -18.68 21.19 -41.34
N LEU A 520 -18.62 20.24 -42.27
CA LEU A 520 -18.80 20.48 -43.69
C LEU A 520 -20.28 20.31 -44.03
N GLU A 521 -20.93 21.36 -44.48
CA GLU A 521 -22.26 21.26 -45.09
C GLU A 521 -22.16 20.74 -46.51
N ILE A 522 -22.95 19.71 -46.82
CA ILE A 522 -23.10 19.20 -48.18
C ILE A 522 -24.49 19.57 -48.69
N PRO A 523 -24.64 19.83 -50.00
CA PRO A 523 -25.96 20.11 -50.53
C PRO A 523 -26.89 18.92 -50.42
N LEU A 524 -28.18 19.18 -50.14
CA LEU A 524 -29.22 18.14 -50.09
C LEU A 524 -29.80 17.81 -51.47
N ILE A 525 -29.79 18.80 -52.34
CA ILE A 525 -30.43 18.72 -53.67
C ILE A 525 -29.48 19.31 -54.71
N THR A 526 -29.37 18.63 -55.81
CA THR A 526 -28.81 19.19 -57.05
C THR A 526 -29.82 19.10 -58.18
N THR A 527 -29.83 20.10 -59.08
CA THR A 527 -30.73 20.18 -60.22
C THR A 527 -29.97 20.54 -61.48
N GLY A 528 -30.50 20.16 -62.64
CA GLY A 528 -29.89 20.42 -63.95
C GLY A 528 -28.79 19.40 -64.30
N ASP A 529 -28.55 19.18 -65.62
CA ASP A 529 -27.56 18.19 -66.10
C ASP A 529 -26.20 18.84 -66.43
N ARG A 530 -26.15 19.96 -67.16
CA ARG A 530 -24.92 20.67 -67.57
C ARG A 530 -24.59 21.83 -66.63
N ASN A 531 -25.56 22.61 -66.21
CA ASN A 531 -25.42 23.75 -65.29
C ASN A 531 -26.05 23.42 -63.97
N LYS A 532 -25.45 22.52 -63.20
CA LYS A 532 -25.93 22.05 -61.90
C LYS A 532 -26.07 23.22 -60.94
N LYS A 533 -27.25 23.27 -60.25
CA LYS A 533 -27.45 24.11 -59.09
C LYS A 533 -27.57 23.28 -57.83
N TYR A 534 -27.01 23.78 -56.74
CA TYR A 534 -26.90 23.07 -55.46
C TYR A 534 -27.66 23.83 -54.39
N PHE A 535 -28.50 23.12 -53.64
CA PHE A 535 -29.30 23.64 -52.55
C PHE A 535 -28.99 22.88 -51.26
N TYR A 536 -28.72 23.62 -50.19
CA TYR A 536 -28.31 23.06 -48.90
C TYR A 536 -29.51 22.83 -47.94
N THR A 537 -30.67 23.51 -48.20
CA THR A 537 -31.92 23.33 -47.47
C THR A 537 -33.08 23.17 -48.43
N MET A 538 -34.15 22.53 -47.94
CA MET A 538 -35.43 22.45 -48.69
C MET A 538 -36.03 23.83 -48.92
N ASP A 539 -35.80 24.80 -48.04
CA ASP A 539 -36.27 26.17 -48.19
C ASP A 539 -35.53 26.91 -49.29
N GLU A 540 -34.20 26.76 -49.39
CA GLU A 540 -33.43 27.28 -50.51
C GLU A 540 -33.96 26.73 -51.84
N TYR A 541 -34.21 25.42 -51.90
CA TYR A 541 -34.78 24.79 -53.09
C TYR A 541 -36.17 25.31 -53.40
N LYS A 542 -37.10 25.39 -52.45
CA LYS A 542 -38.47 25.89 -52.66
C LYS A 542 -38.54 27.34 -53.07
N LYS A 543 -37.58 28.17 -52.65
CA LYS A 543 -37.51 29.60 -53.03
C LYS A 543 -36.83 29.84 -54.35
N SER A 544 -36.20 28.84 -54.97
CA SER A 544 -35.51 28.95 -56.24
C SER A 544 -36.50 29.11 -57.40
N PRO A 545 -36.14 29.78 -58.51
CA PRO A 545 -37.00 29.90 -59.70
C PRO A 545 -37.38 28.52 -60.27
N SER A 546 -38.60 28.37 -60.83
CA SER A 546 -39.07 27.08 -61.36
C SER A 546 -38.19 26.50 -62.45
N ARG A 547 -37.54 27.38 -63.26
CA ARG A 547 -36.54 26.96 -64.28
C ARG A 547 -35.31 26.23 -63.71
N ASP A 548 -35.03 26.46 -62.45
CA ASP A 548 -33.89 25.86 -61.73
C ASP A 548 -34.26 24.54 -61.01
N ARG A 549 -35.51 24.08 -61.12
CA ARG A 549 -36.06 22.88 -60.46
C ARG A 549 -36.23 21.71 -61.42
N THR A 550 -35.47 21.64 -62.48
CA THR A 550 -35.48 20.54 -63.47
C THR A 550 -34.41 19.50 -63.11
N ASN A 551 -34.67 18.24 -63.46
CA ASN A 551 -33.75 17.12 -63.24
C ASN A 551 -33.19 17.05 -61.79
N ILE A 552 -34.12 16.87 -60.85
CA ILE A 552 -33.86 16.89 -59.43
C ILE A 552 -33.15 15.61 -59.01
N ARG A 553 -32.03 15.73 -58.26
CA ARG A 553 -31.37 14.62 -57.61
C ARG A 553 -31.16 14.93 -56.12
N TYR A 554 -31.65 14.08 -55.25
CA TYR A 554 -31.44 14.13 -53.80
C TYR A 554 -30.09 13.52 -53.46
N LEU A 555 -29.28 14.23 -52.71
CA LEU A 555 -27.98 13.80 -52.24
C LEU A 555 -28.10 13.25 -50.82
N LYS A 556 -28.04 11.95 -50.67
CA LYS A 556 -28.32 11.24 -49.40
C LYS A 556 -27.12 11.19 -48.46
N GLY A 557 -25.92 11.55 -48.91
CA GLY A 557 -24.71 11.52 -48.13
C GLY A 557 -23.45 11.69 -49.00
N LEU A 558 -22.29 11.69 -48.39
CA LEU A 558 -20.99 11.88 -49.02
C LEU A 558 -20.72 10.86 -50.15
N GLY A 559 -21.17 9.62 -49.93
CA GLY A 559 -21.05 8.56 -50.92
C GLY A 559 -21.96 8.71 -52.16
N SER A 560 -22.98 9.58 -52.12
CA SER A 560 -23.92 9.83 -53.22
C SER A 560 -23.47 10.97 -54.14
N LEU A 561 -22.44 11.70 -53.77
CA LEU A 561 -21.87 12.80 -54.54
C LEU A 561 -21.06 12.24 -55.74
N SER A 562 -21.38 12.73 -56.97
CA SER A 562 -20.54 12.46 -58.13
C SER A 562 -19.21 13.24 -58.07
N ILE A 563 -18.30 12.93 -58.96
CA ILE A 563 -17.00 13.63 -59.07
C ILE A 563 -17.20 15.15 -59.24
N ASP A 564 -18.18 15.54 -60.06
CA ASP A 564 -18.50 16.97 -60.28
C ASP A 564 -19.11 17.62 -59.05
N ASP A 565 -19.96 16.88 -58.31
CA ASP A 565 -20.56 17.40 -57.06
C ASP A 565 -19.47 17.61 -56.00
N TRP A 566 -18.52 16.69 -55.91
CA TRP A 566 -17.33 16.85 -55.05
C TRP A 566 -16.44 18.04 -55.50
N ASP A 567 -16.25 18.24 -56.80
CA ASP A 567 -15.54 19.40 -57.28
C ASP A 567 -16.18 20.72 -56.87
N TYR A 568 -17.52 20.80 -56.99
CA TYR A 568 -18.28 21.94 -56.51
C TYR A 568 -18.16 22.16 -55.01
N VAL A 569 -18.37 21.10 -54.21
CA VAL A 569 -18.31 21.15 -52.73
C VAL A 569 -16.95 21.60 -52.25
N MET A 570 -15.88 21.05 -52.85
CA MET A 570 -14.49 21.35 -52.43
C MET A 570 -14.01 22.72 -52.91
N LYS A 571 -14.53 23.25 -54.03
CA LYS A 571 -14.27 24.64 -54.48
C LYS A 571 -15.02 25.68 -53.66
N ASN A 572 -16.26 25.35 -53.25
CA ASN A 572 -17.18 26.29 -52.57
C ASN A 572 -17.40 25.91 -51.07
N LYS A 573 -16.38 25.31 -50.42
CA LYS A 573 -16.50 24.76 -49.07
C LYS A 573 -17.37 25.55 -48.11
N ARG A 574 -18.56 25.05 -47.80
CA ARG A 574 -19.46 25.64 -46.81
C ARG A 574 -19.12 25.02 -45.45
N ILE A 575 -18.22 25.68 -44.74
CA ILE A 575 -17.66 25.20 -43.47
C ILE A 575 -18.29 26.04 -42.33
N VAL A 576 -19.03 25.38 -41.45
CA VAL A 576 -19.74 26.03 -40.32
C VAL A 576 -19.01 25.77 -39.01
N ALA A 577 -18.65 26.83 -38.31
CA ALA A 577 -17.98 26.73 -37.01
C ALA A 577 -18.96 26.26 -35.93
N ILE A 578 -18.51 25.30 -35.11
CA ILE A 578 -19.20 24.84 -33.93
C ILE A 578 -18.86 25.79 -32.79
N LYS A 579 -19.88 26.49 -32.29
CA LYS A 579 -19.76 27.50 -31.22
C LYS A 579 -20.42 27.02 -29.96
N GLU A 580 -19.78 27.33 -28.83
CA GLU A 580 -20.37 27.10 -27.50
C GLU A 580 -21.47 28.14 -27.22
N ASP A 581 -22.60 27.67 -26.72
CA ASP A 581 -23.69 28.52 -26.17
C ASP A 581 -23.85 28.27 -24.66
N ALA A 582 -24.72 29.04 -24.03
CA ALA A 582 -25.02 28.95 -22.59
C ALA A 582 -25.57 27.56 -22.16
N LYS A 583 -26.10 26.76 -23.09
CA LYS A 583 -26.70 25.45 -22.85
C LYS A 583 -25.80 24.30 -23.24
N ALA A 584 -24.67 24.55 -23.92
CA ALA A 584 -23.80 23.54 -24.50
C ALA A 584 -23.36 22.51 -23.44
N LYS A 585 -22.85 22.95 -22.30
CA LYS A 585 -22.43 22.06 -21.21
C LYS A 585 -23.57 21.17 -20.72
N LYS A 586 -24.75 21.78 -20.41
CA LYS A 586 -25.91 21.03 -19.93
C LYS A 586 -26.38 19.99 -20.94
N ASN A 587 -26.41 20.34 -22.21
CA ASN A 587 -26.85 19.45 -23.29
C ASN A 587 -25.86 18.30 -23.51
N LEU A 588 -24.56 18.57 -23.47
CA LEU A 588 -23.53 17.54 -23.58
C LEU A 588 -23.51 16.61 -22.36
N ASP A 589 -23.65 17.15 -21.14
CA ASP A 589 -23.76 16.34 -19.93
C ASP A 589 -25.00 15.45 -19.96
N MET A 590 -26.12 15.94 -20.47
CA MET A 590 -27.34 15.17 -20.62
C MET A 590 -27.20 14.08 -21.69
N ALA A 591 -26.64 14.40 -22.86
CA ALA A 591 -26.47 13.44 -23.96
C ALA A 591 -25.40 12.38 -23.66
N PHE A 592 -24.29 12.76 -23.05
CA PHE A 592 -23.08 11.93 -22.90
C PHE A 592 -22.68 11.65 -21.44
N GLY A 593 -23.37 12.20 -20.44
CA GLY A 593 -23.13 12.01 -19.01
C GLY A 593 -23.36 10.57 -18.53
N LYS A 594 -23.02 10.29 -17.26
CA LYS A 594 -23.11 8.95 -16.66
C LYS A 594 -24.55 8.43 -16.48
N LEU A 595 -25.51 9.33 -16.21
CA LEU A 595 -26.87 8.96 -15.82
C LEU A 595 -27.77 8.69 -17.04
N ALA A 596 -28.03 7.42 -17.31
CA ALA A 596 -28.94 7.01 -18.39
C ALA A 596 -30.39 7.48 -18.19
N ILE A 597 -30.83 7.66 -16.93
CA ILE A 597 -32.19 8.08 -16.58
C ILE A 597 -32.50 9.49 -17.12
N GLU A 598 -31.55 10.42 -17.06
CA GLU A 598 -31.73 11.78 -17.57
C GLU A 598 -31.90 11.79 -19.10
N ARG A 599 -31.14 10.95 -19.82
CA ARG A 599 -31.29 10.77 -21.27
C ARG A 599 -32.64 10.18 -21.64
N LYS A 600 -33.12 9.18 -20.92
CA LYS A 600 -34.43 8.55 -21.14
C LYS A 600 -35.55 9.58 -20.96
N LYS A 601 -35.53 10.38 -19.87
CA LYS A 601 -36.48 11.46 -19.64
C LYS A 601 -36.46 12.49 -20.76
N TRP A 602 -35.27 12.87 -21.25
CA TRP A 602 -35.14 13.83 -22.34
C TRP A 602 -35.68 13.31 -23.67
N LEU A 603 -35.52 12.03 -23.93
CA LEU A 603 -36.04 11.34 -25.13
C LEU A 603 -37.52 10.98 -25.03
N GLY A 604 -38.19 11.24 -23.92
CA GLY A 604 -39.61 10.92 -23.72
C GLY A 604 -39.90 9.43 -23.50
N SER A 605 -38.91 8.67 -23.02
CA SER A 605 -39.01 7.23 -22.75
C SER A 605 -38.83 6.91 -21.28
#